data_6dbb844def6f9e32f0162f3f452e5762
#
_entry.id   6dbb844def6f9e32f0162f3f452e5762
#
_cell.length_a   1.000
_cell.length_b   1.000
_cell.length_c   1.000
_cell.angle_alpha   90.00
_cell.angle_beta   90.00
_cell.angle_gamma   90.00
#
_symmetry.space_group_name_H-M   'P 1'
#
loop_
_entity.id
_entity.type
_entity.pdbx_description
1 polymer ?
#
loop_
_entity_poly.entity_id
_entity_poly.type
_entity_poly.pdbx_seq_one_letter_code
_entity_poly.pdbx_strand_id
1 'polypeptide(L)'
;MDGIAVVVPTIRLETISIFQEAWKPLFDKHNVELILVVDGDKPFIFHKGKIELKSNLVSNYCAGVRNLGFLYISKYLPDIKYVITLDDDETPLGDPIQAHIDALNMRVPISWLSTATDYMRGFPYGVREEAQVMLSHGVWEGNYDWDAPSQLLKKDKKVEFYKGVIPKGIFFPMCGMNLAFRIEALPYIYFAPVGQYKGAERFDDIWAGLEIVKDFAELNWGIVSGYSKVLHTRASNVFTSLEKEAVGIRKNEEYWKGEYDEWYKDFINKRKQWHLLTLIYL
;
A
#
# COMPACT_ATOMS: atom_id res chain seq x y z
N MET A 1 19.54 14.43 -4.67
CA MET A 1 18.93 13.30 -3.91
C MET A 1 17.58 13.04 -4.55
N ASP A 2 17.20 11.79 -4.64
CA ASP A 2 15.88 11.44 -5.18
C ASP A 2 14.79 11.86 -4.18
N GLY A 3 13.73 12.53 -4.64
CA GLY A 3 12.64 12.99 -3.80
C GLY A 3 11.85 11.82 -3.23
N ILE A 4 11.62 11.81 -1.92
CA ILE A 4 10.88 10.78 -1.19
C ILE A 4 9.74 11.43 -0.45
N ALA A 5 8.52 10.95 -0.65
CA ALA A 5 7.35 11.34 0.14
C ALA A 5 6.85 10.16 0.99
N VAL A 6 6.49 10.44 2.24
CA VAL A 6 5.82 9.49 3.12
C VAL A 6 4.42 10.00 3.41
N VAL A 7 3.41 9.18 3.08
CA VAL A 7 1.99 9.49 3.30
C VAL A 7 1.48 8.68 4.49
N VAL A 8 0.94 9.37 5.49
CA VAL A 8 0.42 8.77 6.73
C VAL A 8 -1.02 9.23 6.96
N PRO A 9 -2.01 8.36 6.84
CA PRO A 9 -3.37 8.66 7.27
C PRO A 9 -3.45 8.65 8.80
N THR A 10 -4.19 9.58 9.39
CA THR A 10 -4.41 9.64 10.84
C THR A 10 -5.75 10.25 11.19
N ILE A 11 -6.36 9.74 12.25
CA ILE A 11 -7.50 10.37 12.96
C ILE A 11 -7.09 10.88 14.34
N ARG A 12 -5.79 10.76 14.69
CA ARG A 12 -5.23 10.91 16.04
C ARG A 12 -4.13 11.97 16.05
N LEU A 13 -4.50 13.20 15.78
CA LEU A 13 -3.52 14.31 15.78
C LEU A 13 -2.79 14.48 17.11
N GLU A 14 -3.42 14.12 18.22
CA GLU A 14 -2.85 14.21 19.57
C GLU A 14 -1.70 13.21 19.81
N THR A 15 -1.66 12.12 19.08
CA THR A 15 -0.62 11.08 19.23
C THR A 15 0.38 11.03 18.07
N ILE A 16 0.17 11.82 17.04
CA ILE A 16 1.03 11.81 15.84
C ILE A 16 2.49 12.20 16.14
N SER A 17 2.72 12.98 17.21
CA SER A 17 4.06 13.34 17.65
C SER A 17 4.92 12.11 17.99
N ILE A 18 4.32 11.05 18.55
CA ILE A 18 5.01 9.81 18.89
C ILE A 18 5.55 9.15 17.61
N PHE A 19 4.71 9.07 16.57
CA PHE A 19 5.12 8.59 15.26
C PHE A 19 6.25 9.47 14.68
N GLN A 20 6.05 10.80 14.70
CA GLN A 20 7.04 11.73 14.13
C GLN A 20 8.39 11.65 14.87
N GLU A 21 8.41 11.53 16.19
CA GLU A 21 9.63 11.37 16.99
C GLU A 21 10.36 10.07 16.64
N ALA A 22 9.62 8.95 16.51
CA ALA A 22 10.21 7.65 16.17
C ALA A 22 10.85 7.63 14.76
N TRP A 23 10.21 8.32 13.80
CA TRP A 23 10.67 8.34 12.41
C TRP A 23 11.61 9.49 12.08
N LYS A 24 11.69 10.53 12.91
CA LYS A 24 12.48 11.74 12.65
C LYS A 24 13.92 11.48 12.20
N PRO A 25 14.69 10.59 12.85
CA PRO A 25 16.09 10.34 12.42
C PRO A 25 16.19 9.84 10.97
N LEU A 26 15.23 9.01 10.55
CA LEU A 26 15.21 8.49 9.18
C LEU A 26 14.65 9.52 8.19
N PHE A 27 13.64 10.29 8.58
CA PHE A 27 13.10 11.37 7.74
C PHE A 27 14.16 12.44 7.48
N ASP A 28 14.93 12.83 8.51
CA ASP A 28 16.05 13.78 8.37
C ASP A 28 17.16 13.18 7.48
N LYS A 29 17.52 11.89 7.71
CA LYS A 29 18.56 11.20 6.93
C LYS A 29 18.25 11.16 5.43
N HIS A 30 17.00 10.87 5.10
CA HIS A 30 16.55 10.67 3.71
C HIS A 30 15.91 11.91 3.09
N ASN A 31 15.86 13.04 3.80
CA ASN A 31 15.19 14.28 3.39
C ASN A 31 13.75 14.03 2.90
N VAL A 32 12.95 13.41 3.76
CA VAL A 32 11.59 12.98 3.45
C VAL A 32 10.61 14.15 3.51
N GLU A 33 9.73 14.26 2.52
CA GLU A 33 8.52 15.07 2.58
C GLU A 33 7.40 14.26 3.28
N LEU A 34 7.14 14.58 4.56
CA LEU A 34 6.07 13.94 5.33
C LEU A 34 4.73 14.60 5.03
N ILE A 35 3.76 13.79 4.61
CA ILE A 35 2.41 14.20 4.24
C ILE A 35 1.41 13.47 5.16
N LEU A 36 0.88 14.18 6.15
CA LEU A 36 -0.17 13.65 6.99
C LEU A 36 -1.53 13.88 6.32
N VAL A 37 -2.32 12.84 6.21
CA VAL A 37 -3.70 12.91 5.72
C VAL A 37 -4.62 12.75 6.93
N VAL A 38 -5.19 13.85 7.39
CA VAL A 38 -6.09 13.86 8.54
C VAL A 38 -7.48 13.47 8.09
N ASP A 39 -7.94 12.31 8.54
CA ASP A 39 -9.25 11.76 8.19
C ASP A 39 -10.38 12.37 9.03
N GLY A 40 -11.60 12.30 8.56
CA GLY A 40 -12.81 12.81 9.20
C GLY A 40 -13.86 13.23 8.16
N ASP A 41 -14.90 13.92 8.59
CA ASP A 41 -15.98 14.41 7.68
C ASP A 41 -15.45 15.24 6.51
N LYS A 42 -14.38 15.99 6.75
CA LYS A 42 -13.69 16.82 5.75
C LYS A 42 -12.20 16.56 5.86
N PRO A 43 -11.71 15.50 5.22
CA PRO A 43 -10.29 15.18 5.29
C PRO A 43 -9.45 16.30 4.69
N PHE A 44 -8.26 16.50 5.25
CA PHE A 44 -7.30 17.50 4.80
C PHE A 44 -5.88 16.99 4.89
N ILE A 45 -4.97 17.66 4.18
CA ILE A 45 -3.55 17.37 4.24
C ILE A 45 -2.88 18.35 5.21
N PHE A 46 -1.95 17.83 6.01
CA PHE A 46 -1.01 18.63 6.75
C PHE A 46 0.41 18.38 6.21
N HIS A 47 0.91 19.37 5.45
CA HIS A 47 2.26 19.39 4.89
C HIS A 47 2.74 20.84 4.89
N LYS A 48 3.68 21.17 5.80
CA LYS A 48 4.14 22.57 6.01
C LYS A 48 2.99 23.57 6.31
N GLY A 49 1.84 23.05 6.75
CA GLY A 49 0.61 23.75 7.02
C GLY A 49 -0.63 22.98 6.60
N LYS A 50 -1.82 23.46 6.98
CA LYS A 50 -3.09 22.82 6.58
C LYS A 50 -3.42 23.15 5.13
N ILE A 51 -3.73 22.12 4.34
CA ILE A 51 -4.12 22.22 2.92
C ILE A 51 -5.43 21.48 2.73
N GLU A 52 -6.43 22.20 2.20
CA GLU A 52 -7.72 21.62 1.84
C GLU A 52 -7.72 21.24 0.35
N LEU A 53 -7.75 19.95 0.09
CA LEU A 53 -7.88 19.38 -1.25
C LEU A 53 -9.14 18.52 -1.28
N LYS A 54 -10.00 18.73 -2.27
CA LYS A 54 -11.25 17.98 -2.41
C LYS A 54 -11.19 17.10 -3.65
N SER A 55 -11.66 15.88 -3.51
CA SER A 55 -11.85 14.95 -4.62
C SER A 55 -13.01 14.00 -4.30
N ASN A 56 -13.87 13.76 -5.26
CA ASN A 56 -14.93 12.75 -5.16
C ASN A 56 -14.38 11.31 -5.32
N LEU A 57 -13.11 11.18 -5.62
CA LEU A 57 -12.40 9.89 -5.71
C LEU A 57 -11.82 9.46 -4.36
N VAL A 58 -11.82 10.32 -3.35
CA VAL A 58 -11.28 10.01 -2.02
C VAL A 58 -12.41 9.64 -1.07
N SER A 59 -12.27 8.52 -0.39
CA SER A 59 -13.17 8.07 0.67
C SER A 59 -12.55 8.37 2.02
N ASN A 60 -13.34 8.89 2.95
CA ASN A 60 -13.00 9.06 4.36
C ASN A 60 -13.43 7.84 5.20
N TYR A 61 -13.03 7.80 6.47
CA TYR A 61 -13.30 6.72 7.44
C TYR A 61 -12.78 5.33 7.03
N CYS A 62 -11.74 5.30 6.20
CA CYS A 62 -11.00 4.12 5.83
C CYS A 62 -9.56 4.51 5.46
N ALA A 63 -8.65 3.55 5.42
CA ALA A 63 -7.27 3.83 5.06
C ALA A 63 -7.10 4.35 3.61
N GLY A 64 -8.13 4.18 2.76
CA GLY A 64 -8.21 4.76 1.42
C GLY A 64 -8.21 6.29 1.38
N VAL A 65 -8.37 6.97 2.52
CA VAL A 65 -8.16 8.44 2.63
C VAL A 65 -6.76 8.87 2.20
N ARG A 66 -5.76 7.97 2.27
CA ARG A 66 -4.38 8.21 1.79
C ARG A 66 -4.30 8.55 0.30
N ASN A 67 -5.32 8.21 -0.49
CA ASN A 67 -5.43 8.68 -1.88
C ASN A 67 -5.39 10.22 -1.99
N LEU A 68 -5.83 10.95 -0.97
CA LEU A 68 -5.73 12.41 -0.94
C LEU A 68 -4.26 12.86 -0.92
N GLY A 69 -3.41 12.18 -0.14
CA GLY A 69 -1.97 12.42 -0.10
C GLY A 69 -1.30 12.09 -1.44
N PHE A 70 -1.70 11.00 -2.08
CA PHE A 70 -1.19 10.63 -3.40
C PHE A 70 -1.58 11.66 -4.48
N LEU A 71 -2.82 12.14 -4.46
CA LEU A 71 -3.28 13.21 -5.35
C LEU A 71 -2.51 14.52 -5.10
N TYR A 72 -2.22 14.83 -3.85
CA TYR A 72 -1.41 16.00 -3.50
C TYR A 72 0.01 15.90 -4.06
N ILE A 73 0.66 14.75 -3.90
CA ILE A 73 2.00 14.51 -4.44
C ILE A 73 2.01 14.70 -5.94
N SER A 74 1.12 14.04 -6.67
CA SER A 74 1.09 14.12 -8.13
C SER A 74 0.94 15.55 -8.64
N LYS A 75 0.19 16.38 -7.91
CA LYS A 75 -0.16 17.73 -8.34
C LYS A 75 0.85 18.81 -7.92
N TYR A 76 1.50 18.64 -6.77
CA TYR A 76 2.24 19.74 -6.15
C TYR A 76 3.71 19.41 -5.83
N LEU A 77 4.13 18.16 -5.97
CA LEU A 77 5.47 17.71 -5.62
C LEU A 77 6.15 16.98 -6.80
N PRO A 78 6.48 17.68 -7.89
CA PRO A 78 6.96 17.07 -9.14
C PRO A 78 8.34 16.39 -9.00
N ASP A 79 9.10 16.70 -7.95
CA ASP A 79 10.44 16.14 -7.74
C ASP A 79 10.42 14.79 -6.98
N ILE A 80 9.25 14.32 -6.55
CA ILE A 80 9.12 13.05 -5.85
C ILE A 80 9.30 11.88 -6.84
N LYS A 81 10.16 10.93 -6.47
CA LYS A 81 10.40 9.69 -7.21
C LYS A 81 9.87 8.46 -6.51
N TYR A 82 9.86 8.47 -5.18
CA TYR A 82 9.41 7.36 -4.35
C TYR A 82 8.34 7.83 -3.39
N VAL A 83 7.26 7.08 -3.34
CA VAL A 83 6.16 7.30 -2.39
C VAL A 83 6.10 6.10 -1.47
N ILE A 84 6.09 6.36 -0.17
CA ILE A 84 5.93 5.35 0.87
C ILE A 84 4.64 5.67 1.62
N THR A 85 3.86 4.67 1.98
CA THR A 85 2.72 4.83 2.89
C THR A 85 2.91 3.97 4.13
N LEU A 86 2.62 4.57 5.28
CA LEU A 86 2.73 3.99 6.62
C LEU A 86 1.46 4.28 7.41
N ASP A 87 1.20 3.53 8.47
CA ASP A 87 0.19 3.88 9.47
C ASP A 87 0.78 4.64 10.64
N ASP A 88 -0.03 5.40 11.36
CA ASP A 88 0.41 6.32 12.44
C ASP A 88 0.79 5.61 13.77
N ASP A 89 0.70 4.28 13.82
CA ASP A 89 1.06 3.42 14.97
C ASP A 89 2.23 2.46 14.65
N GLU A 90 3.03 2.81 13.66
CA GLU A 90 4.22 2.06 13.29
C GLU A 90 5.51 2.77 13.68
N THR A 91 6.50 1.98 14.04
CA THR A 91 7.86 2.46 14.30
C THR A 91 8.88 1.74 13.41
N PRO A 92 9.99 2.38 13.05
CA PRO A 92 10.94 1.77 12.13
C PRO A 92 11.71 0.61 12.78
N LEU A 93 11.96 -0.45 12.00
CA LEU A 93 12.91 -1.52 12.33
C LEU A 93 14.11 -1.42 11.39
N GLY A 94 15.21 -0.89 11.89
CA GLY A 94 16.37 -0.58 11.06
C GLY A 94 16.13 0.66 10.19
N ASP A 95 16.30 0.50 8.89
CA ASP A 95 16.03 1.58 7.91
C ASP A 95 15.03 1.11 6.83
N PRO A 96 13.72 1.15 7.13
CA PRO A 96 12.68 0.71 6.19
C PRO A 96 12.63 1.55 4.91
N ILE A 97 13.00 2.84 4.99
CA ILE A 97 13.01 3.75 3.83
C ILE A 97 14.07 3.28 2.84
N GLN A 98 15.31 3.09 3.29
CA GLN A 98 16.39 2.61 2.43
C GLN A 98 16.06 1.23 1.85
N ALA A 99 15.50 0.34 2.67
CA ALA A 99 15.11 -1.01 2.23
C ALA A 99 14.06 -0.99 1.11
N HIS A 100 13.09 -0.06 1.18
CA HIS A 100 12.14 0.16 0.09
C HIS A 100 12.80 0.71 -1.17
N ILE A 101 13.69 1.70 -1.04
CA ILE A 101 14.39 2.30 -2.17
C ILE A 101 15.26 1.25 -2.87
N ASP A 102 16.02 0.46 -2.10
CA ASP A 102 16.86 -0.61 -2.64
C ASP A 102 16.00 -1.63 -3.42
N ALA A 103 14.87 -2.04 -2.84
CA ALA A 103 13.92 -2.94 -3.49
C ALA A 103 13.32 -2.35 -4.77
N LEU A 104 12.92 -1.08 -4.76
CA LEU A 104 12.37 -0.39 -5.93
C LEU A 104 13.41 -0.16 -7.04
N ASN A 105 14.69 -0.22 -6.74
CA ASN A 105 15.75 -0.12 -7.73
C ASN A 105 16.18 -1.48 -8.32
N MET A 106 15.59 -2.57 -7.84
CA MET A 106 15.85 -3.90 -8.40
C MET A 106 15.20 -4.07 -9.77
N ARG A 107 15.78 -4.95 -10.57
CA ARG A 107 15.15 -5.58 -11.73
C ARG A 107 14.99 -7.07 -11.41
N VAL A 108 13.84 -7.63 -11.69
CA VAL A 108 13.48 -8.98 -11.24
C VAL A 108 12.73 -9.76 -12.32
N PRO A 109 12.90 -11.07 -12.38
CA PRO A 109 12.05 -11.92 -13.22
C PRO A 109 10.64 -11.98 -12.62
N ILE A 110 9.62 -11.74 -13.43
CA ILE A 110 8.23 -11.78 -12.97
C ILE A 110 7.41 -12.92 -13.55
N SER A 111 7.94 -13.58 -14.58
CA SER A 111 7.25 -14.66 -15.31
C SER A 111 7.78 -16.04 -14.98
N TRP A 112 8.75 -16.16 -14.09
CA TRP A 112 9.39 -17.42 -13.73
C TRP A 112 9.95 -17.40 -12.32
N LEU A 113 10.12 -18.60 -11.74
CA LEU A 113 10.83 -18.83 -10.49
C LEU A 113 12.03 -19.73 -10.74
N SER A 114 13.10 -19.48 -10.00
CA SER A 114 14.31 -20.30 -10.02
C SER A 114 14.68 -20.71 -8.60
N THR A 115 15.43 -21.79 -8.49
CA THR A 115 16.00 -22.24 -7.22
C THR A 115 17.24 -21.43 -6.80
N ALA A 116 17.74 -20.58 -7.68
CA ALA A 116 18.89 -19.70 -7.46
C ALA A 116 18.64 -18.33 -8.12
N THR A 117 19.57 -17.40 -7.93
CA THR A 117 19.52 -16.06 -8.55
C THR A 117 19.74 -16.07 -10.06
N ASP A 118 20.41 -17.13 -10.57
CA ASP A 118 20.65 -17.32 -11.99
C ASP A 118 19.60 -18.21 -12.64
N TYR A 119 19.57 -18.18 -13.98
CA TYR A 119 18.68 -19.03 -14.77
C TYR A 119 19.06 -20.50 -14.67
N MET A 120 18.09 -21.30 -14.29
CA MET A 120 18.25 -22.74 -14.20
C MET A 120 18.14 -23.42 -15.56
N ARG A 121 18.73 -24.62 -15.66
CA ARG A 121 18.65 -25.44 -16.88
C ARG A 121 17.20 -25.68 -17.30
N GLY A 122 16.93 -25.51 -18.58
CA GLY A 122 15.59 -25.73 -19.15
C GLY A 122 14.74 -24.46 -19.24
N PHE A 123 15.22 -23.33 -18.73
CA PHE A 123 14.50 -22.07 -18.86
C PHE A 123 14.57 -21.53 -20.29
N PRO A 124 13.41 -21.22 -20.92
CA PRO A 124 13.40 -20.66 -22.28
C PRO A 124 14.08 -19.28 -22.31
N TYR A 125 14.92 -19.06 -23.30
CA TYR A 125 15.64 -17.78 -23.46
C TYR A 125 14.69 -16.60 -23.68
N GLY A 126 13.55 -16.82 -24.34
CA GLY A 126 12.57 -15.78 -24.64
C GLY A 126 11.79 -15.23 -23.44
N VAL A 127 11.90 -15.85 -22.26
CA VAL A 127 11.23 -15.39 -21.03
C VAL A 127 12.23 -14.95 -19.92
N ARG A 128 13.50 -14.76 -20.29
CA ARG A 128 14.55 -14.31 -19.39
C ARG A 128 14.62 -12.79 -19.27
N GLU A 129 13.50 -12.13 -19.41
CA GLU A 129 13.40 -10.69 -19.22
C GLU A 129 13.21 -10.35 -17.75
N GLU A 130 13.84 -9.27 -17.32
CA GLU A 130 13.70 -8.71 -16.00
C GLU A 130 12.88 -7.42 -16.06
N ALA A 131 11.89 -7.34 -15.17
CA ALA A 131 11.04 -6.17 -15.02
C ALA A 131 11.61 -5.23 -13.95
N GLN A 132 11.44 -3.93 -14.15
CA GLN A 132 11.69 -2.94 -13.11
C GLN A 132 10.71 -3.14 -11.95
N VAL A 133 11.19 -3.18 -10.72
CA VAL A 133 10.33 -3.18 -9.54
C VAL A 133 9.69 -1.81 -9.40
N MET A 134 8.35 -1.78 -9.43
CA MET A 134 7.56 -0.56 -9.31
C MET A 134 6.84 -0.47 -7.98
N LEU A 135 6.69 -1.60 -7.25
CA LEU A 135 6.07 -1.66 -5.95
C LEU A 135 6.86 -2.58 -5.01
N SER A 136 7.13 -2.10 -3.80
CA SER A 136 7.74 -2.81 -2.69
C SER A 136 6.76 -2.90 -1.53
N HIS A 137 6.20 -4.09 -1.30
CA HIS A 137 5.37 -4.39 -0.16
C HIS A 137 6.25 -4.76 1.03
N GLY A 138 6.21 -3.97 2.09
CA GLY A 138 6.91 -4.26 3.33
C GLY A 138 6.12 -5.23 4.21
N VAL A 139 6.73 -5.61 5.32
CA VAL A 139 6.13 -6.47 6.34
C VAL A 139 6.28 -5.81 7.71
N TRP A 140 5.64 -6.36 8.72
CA TRP A 140 5.61 -5.79 10.08
C TRP A 140 5.83 -6.87 11.13
N GLU A 141 6.39 -6.47 12.25
CA GLU A 141 6.53 -7.29 13.45
C GLU A 141 5.57 -6.75 14.54
N GLY A 142 5.40 -7.48 15.62
CA GLY A 142 4.52 -7.11 16.72
C GLY A 142 3.09 -7.60 16.49
N ASN A 143 2.15 -6.71 16.28
CA ASN A 143 0.76 -7.09 16.01
C ASN A 143 0.58 -7.36 14.53
N TYR A 144 0.29 -8.61 14.17
CA TYR A 144 0.10 -9.01 12.78
C TYR A 144 -1.24 -8.54 12.25
N ASP A 145 -1.26 -8.09 11.00
CA ASP A 145 -2.46 -7.67 10.29
C ASP A 145 -3.23 -8.90 9.77
N TRP A 146 -3.85 -9.59 10.69
CA TRP A 146 -4.77 -10.68 10.40
C TRP A 146 -6.21 -10.19 10.41
N ASP A 147 -7.07 -10.82 9.61
CA ASP A 147 -8.51 -10.69 9.77
C ASP A 147 -8.95 -11.07 11.20
N ALA A 148 -10.08 -10.55 11.63
CA ALA A 148 -10.55 -10.75 13.01
C ALA A 148 -10.71 -12.23 13.40
N PRO A 149 -11.24 -13.15 12.56
CA PRO A 149 -11.26 -14.58 12.86
C PRO A 149 -9.86 -15.16 13.07
N SER A 150 -8.89 -14.79 12.24
CA SER A 150 -7.50 -15.25 12.36
C SER A 150 -6.82 -14.73 13.63
N GLN A 151 -7.10 -13.49 14.04
CA GLN A 151 -6.59 -12.94 15.29
C GLN A 151 -7.07 -13.75 16.51
N LEU A 152 -8.32 -14.21 16.52
CA LEU A 152 -8.85 -15.08 17.58
C LEU A 152 -8.20 -16.45 17.62
N LEU A 153 -7.96 -17.05 16.44
CA LEU A 153 -7.49 -18.43 16.33
C LEU A 153 -5.98 -18.58 16.41
N LYS A 154 -5.20 -17.54 16.09
CA LYS A 154 -3.75 -17.60 15.89
C LYS A 154 -2.97 -16.65 16.81
N LYS A 155 -3.55 -16.23 17.92
CA LYS A 155 -3.04 -15.17 18.82
C LYS A 155 -1.55 -15.28 19.18
N ASP A 156 -1.04 -16.50 19.37
CA ASP A 156 0.32 -16.76 19.81
C ASP A 156 1.22 -17.30 18.68
N LYS A 157 0.75 -17.29 17.43
CA LYS A 157 1.50 -17.85 16.32
C LYS A 157 2.54 -16.84 15.81
N LYS A 158 3.82 -17.22 15.83
CA LYS A 158 4.85 -16.47 15.10
C LYS A 158 4.64 -16.62 13.60
N VAL A 159 4.82 -15.51 12.87
CA VAL A 159 4.72 -15.46 11.41
C VAL A 159 6.11 -15.37 10.82
N GLU A 160 6.38 -16.21 9.84
CA GLU A 160 7.51 -16.07 8.94
C GLU A 160 7.01 -15.40 7.65
N PHE A 161 7.57 -14.24 7.33
CA PHE A 161 7.18 -13.50 6.15
C PHE A 161 7.95 -13.96 4.92
N TYR A 162 7.24 -14.08 3.81
CA TYR A 162 7.86 -14.27 2.51
C TYR A 162 8.73 -13.04 2.15
N LYS A 163 9.92 -13.31 1.60
CA LYS A 163 10.77 -12.29 1.02
C LYS A 163 11.15 -12.68 -0.39
N GLY A 164 10.74 -11.88 -1.36
CA GLY A 164 11.03 -12.16 -2.76
C GLY A 164 10.10 -11.47 -3.74
N VAL A 165 10.17 -11.92 -4.97
CA VAL A 165 9.35 -11.43 -6.09
C VAL A 165 7.95 -12.01 -6.02
N ILE A 166 6.93 -11.21 -6.27
CA ILE A 166 5.57 -11.67 -6.52
C ILE A 166 5.42 -11.94 -8.01
N PRO A 167 5.33 -13.21 -8.42
CA PRO A 167 5.26 -13.55 -9.84
C PRO A 167 3.97 -13.05 -10.49
N LYS A 168 4.05 -12.79 -11.77
CA LYS A 168 2.91 -12.42 -12.62
C LYS A 168 1.79 -13.46 -12.54
N GLY A 169 0.56 -13.00 -12.39
CA GLY A 169 -0.62 -13.85 -12.32
C GLY A 169 -0.89 -14.51 -10.95
N ILE A 170 -0.10 -14.19 -9.93
CA ILE A 170 -0.34 -14.63 -8.56
C ILE A 170 -1.28 -13.65 -7.87
N PHE A 171 -2.31 -14.18 -7.19
CA PHE A 171 -3.16 -13.40 -6.32
C PHE A 171 -2.34 -12.92 -5.12
N PHE A 172 -2.27 -11.61 -4.95
CA PHE A 172 -1.50 -11.00 -3.87
C PHE A 172 -2.28 -9.82 -3.25
N PRO A 173 -3.00 -10.04 -2.16
CA PRO A 173 -3.61 -8.97 -1.40
C PRO A 173 -2.52 -8.12 -0.76
N MET A 174 -2.65 -6.80 -0.82
CA MET A 174 -1.67 -5.87 -0.27
C MET A 174 -2.14 -5.33 1.07
N CYS A 175 -1.19 -4.86 1.87
CA CYS A 175 -1.45 -4.07 3.05
C CYS A 175 -0.84 -2.69 2.87
N GLY A 176 -1.62 -1.65 3.13
CA GLY A 176 -1.19 -0.26 2.98
C GLY A 176 -0.32 0.26 4.12
N MET A 177 -0.12 -0.51 5.19
CA MET A 177 0.64 -0.11 6.37
C MET A 177 2.12 0.16 6.08
N ASN A 178 2.75 -0.65 5.22
CA ASN A 178 4.17 -0.54 4.88
C ASN A 178 4.35 -0.86 3.39
N LEU A 179 4.01 0.10 2.56
CA LEU A 179 4.00 -0.05 1.11
C LEU A 179 4.75 1.11 0.47
N ALA A 180 5.57 0.82 -0.54
CA ALA A 180 6.25 1.84 -1.33
C ALA A 180 6.14 1.57 -2.82
N PHE A 181 6.15 2.64 -3.61
CA PHE A 181 6.10 2.55 -5.06
C PHE A 181 6.85 3.70 -5.73
N ARG A 182 7.27 3.48 -6.96
CA ARG A 182 7.84 4.54 -7.80
C ARG A 182 6.72 5.47 -8.28
N ILE A 183 6.99 6.74 -8.43
CA ILE A 183 5.98 7.75 -8.78
C ILE A 183 5.24 7.42 -10.09
N GLU A 184 5.92 6.80 -11.04
CA GLU A 184 5.34 6.39 -12.32
C GLU A 184 4.22 5.35 -12.16
N ALA A 185 4.18 4.64 -11.03
CA ALA A 185 3.12 3.69 -10.71
C ALA A 185 1.88 4.34 -10.09
N LEU A 186 1.97 5.60 -9.64
CA LEU A 186 0.88 6.29 -8.92
C LEU A 186 -0.46 6.26 -9.66
N PRO A 187 -0.55 6.37 -11.00
CA PRO A 187 -1.83 6.27 -11.72
C PRO A 187 -2.55 4.93 -11.54
N TYR A 188 -1.84 3.89 -11.13
CA TYR A 188 -2.38 2.55 -10.89
C TYR A 188 -2.61 2.28 -9.40
N ILE A 189 -2.08 3.12 -8.51
CA ILE A 189 -2.21 2.99 -7.05
C ILE A 189 -3.43 3.79 -6.59
N TYR A 190 -4.55 3.09 -6.44
CA TYR A 190 -5.79 3.67 -5.96
C TYR A 190 -6.46 2.75 -4.96
N PHE A 191 -6.47 3.13 -3.70
CA PHE A 191 -7.10 2.37 -2.63
C PHE A 191 -8.62 2.48 -2.74
N ALA A 192 -9.29 1.34 -2.55
CA ALA A 192 -10.71 1.24 -2.78
C ALA A 192 -11.53 2.14 -1.82
N PRO A 193 -12.56 2.85 -2.30
CA PRO A 193 -13.30 3.83 -1.50
C PRO A 193 -14.35 3.15 -0.61
N VAL A 194 -13.94 2.34 0.36
CA VAL A 194 -14.79 1.49 1.20
C VAL A 194 -15.39 2.18 2.43
N GLY A 195 -15.07 3.43 2.73
CA GLY A 195 -15.48 4.08 3.97
C GLY A 195 -16.99 4.15 4.20
N GLN A 196 -17.80 4.04 3.16
CA GLN A 196 -19.26 3.95 3.23
C GLN A 196 -19.80 2.52 3.02
N TYR A 197 -18.91 1.55 2.84
CA TYR A 197 -19.29 0.16 2.61
C TYR A 197 -19.24 -0.62 3.92
N LYS A 198 -20.33 -0.54 4.68
CA LYS A 198 -20.43 -1.15 6.03
C LYS A 198 -20.03 -2.63 6.03
N GLY A 199 -19.13 -2.98 6.94
CA GLY A 199 -18.57 -4.31 7.10
C GLY A 199 -17.51 -4.69 6.09
N ALA A 200 -16.98 -3.71 5.33
CA ALA A 200 -15.86 -3.87 4.41
C ALA A 200 -14.83 -2.74 4.53
N GLU A 201 -14.89 -1.94 5.58
CA GLU A 201 -14.09 -0.71 5.76
C GLU A 201 -12.57 -0.98 5.85
N ARG A 202 -12.19 -2.24 6.02
CA ARG A 202 -10.79 -2.69 6.09
C ARG A 202 -10.33 -3.46 4.85
N PHE A 203 -10.99 -3.29 3.71
CA PHE A 203 -10.66 -3.99 2.46
C PHE A 203 -10.20 -3.05 1.35
N ASP A 204 -9.90 -1.80 1.68
CA ASP A 204 -9.47 -0.77 0.73
C ASP A 204 -8.15 -1.10 0.04
N ASP A 205 -7.16 -1.53 0.77
CA ASP A 205 -5.84 -1.95 0.29
C ASP A 205 -5.88 -3.35 -0.34
N ILE A 206 -6.62 -4.29 0.26
CA ILE A 206 -6.77 -5.66 -0.24
C ILE A 206 -7.34 -5.65 -1.66
N TRP A 207 -8.49 -4.98 -1.86
CA TRP A 207 -9.14 -4.94 -3.17
C TRP A 207 -8.38 -4.06 -4.17
N ALA A 208 -7.71 -3.00 -3.72
CA ALA A 208 -6.78 -2.27 -4.56
C ALA A 208 -5.64 -3.17 -5.03
N GLY A 209 -5.08 -3.98 -4.13
CA GLY A 209 -4.01 -4.94 -4.44
C GLY A 209 -4.37 -5.92 -5.54
N LEU A 210 -5.62 -6.42 -5.55
CA LEU A 210 -6.11 -7.30 -6.63
C LEU A 210 -5.99 -6.67 -8.02
N GLU A 211 -6.32 -5.39 -8.12
CA GLU A 211 -6.31 -4.68 -9.40
C GLU A 211 -4.89 -4.20 -9.76
N ILE A 212 -4.10 -3.77 -8.78
CA ILE A 212 -2.70 -3.37 -8.99
C ILE A 212 -1.88 -4.53 -9.57
N VAL A 213 -2.05 -5.73 -9.04
CA VAL A 213 -1.35 -6.93 -9.55
C VAL A 213 -1.69 -7.23 -11.00
N LYS A 214 -2.95 -7.06 -11.39
CA LYS A 214 -3.39 -7.24 -12.79
C LYS A 214 -2.74 -6.23 -13.73
N ASP A 215 -2.81 -4.94 -13.38
CA ASP A 215 -2.21 -3.89 -14.20
C ASP A 215 -0.70 -4.06 -14.34
N PHE A 216 -0.02 -4.35 -13.23
CA PHE A 216 1.44 -4.52 -13.26
C PHE A 216 1.85 -5.74 -14.08
N ALA A 217 1.02 -6.79 -14.08
CA ALA A 217 1.24 -7.94 -14.95
C ALA A 217 1.13 -7.57 -16.44
N GLU A 218 0.18 -6.71 -16.82
CA GLU A 218 0.02 -6.24 -18.20
C GLU A 218 1.13 -5.27 -18.61
N LEU A 219 1.59 -4.42 -17.68
CA LEU A 219 2.66 -3.44 -17.90
C LEU A 219 4.08 -4.04 -17.82
N ASN A 220 4.20 -5.31 -17.49
CA ASN A 220 5.48 -5.97 -17.23
C ASN A 220 6.29 -5.26 -16.11
N TRP A 221 5.63 -4.88 -15.04
CA TRP A 221 6.19 -4.24 -13.85
C TRP A 221 6.36 -5.22 -12.69
N GLY A 222 7.47 -5.09 -11.97
CA GLY A 222 7.80 -5.97 -10.84
C GLY A 222 7.16 -5.53 -9.53
N ILE A 223 6.77 -6.53 -8.73
CA ILE A 223 6.34 -6.39 -7.34
C ILE A 223 7.25 -7.26 -6.48
N VAL A 224 7.72 -6.73 -5.35
CA VAL A 224 8.47 -7.50 -4.36
C VAL A 224 7.84 -7.35 -2.98
N SER A 225 8.05 -8.34 -2.11
CA SER A 225 7.59 -8.31 -0.73
C SER A 225 8.70 -8.68 0.25
N GLY A 226 8.61 -8.19 1.50
CA GLY A 226 9.43 -8.65 2.62
C GLY A 226 10.80 -7.98 2.78
N TYR A 227 11.12 -6.96 2.01
CA TYR A 227 12.42 -6.26 2.10
C TYR A 227 12.44 -5.20 3.19
N SER A 228 11.38 -4.42 3.33
CA SER A 228 11.21 -3.40 4.37
C SER A 228 10.43 -3.96 5.55
N LYS A 229 10.77 -3.52 6.77
CA LYS A 229 10.11 -3.96 8.01
C LYS A 229 9.83 -2.81 8.93
N VAL A 230 8.66 -2.83 9.54
CA VAL A 230 8.24 -1.91 10.62
C VAL A 230 7.74 -2.68 11.82
N LEU A 231 7.68 -2.04 12.99
CA LEU A 231 7.03 -2.58 14.18
C LEU A 231 5.64 -1.94 14.32
N HIS A 232 4.61 -2.77 14.22
CA HIS A 232 3.24 -2.38 14.47
C HIS A 232 2.89 -2.60 15.95
N THR A 233 2.73 -1.51 16.69
CA THR A 233 2.65 -1.56 18.15
C THR A 233 1.25 -1.68 18.69
N ARG A 234 0.22 -1.37 17.90
CA ARG A 234 -1.16 -1.28 18.37
C ARG A 234 -1.98 -2.50 17.98
N ALA A 235 -2.57 -3.15 19.00
CA ALA A 235 -3.59 -4.16 18.79
C ALA A 235 -4.98 -3.50 18.59
N SER A 236 -5.69 -3.87 17.54
CA SER A 236 -7.10 -3.53 17.35
C SER A 236 -8.00 -4.35 18.26
N ASN A 237 -9.17 -3.81 18.63
CA ASN A 237 -10.21 -4.63 19.26
C ASN A 237 -10.78 -5.59 18.21
N VAL A 238 -10.63 -6.89 18.44
CA VAL A 238 -10.99 -7.92 17.46
C VAL A 238 -12.49 -7.93 17.12
N PHE A 239 -13.36 -7.60 18.07
CA PHE A 239 -14.82 -7.56 17.82
C PHE A 239 -15.20 -6.36 16.95
N THR A 240 -14.62 -5.20 17.21
CA THR A 240 -14.77 -4.00 16.36
C THR A 240 -14.20 -4.26 14.96
N SER A 241 -13.08 -4.98 14.86
CA SER A 241 -12.51 -5.41 13.58
C SER A 241 -13.46 -6.33 12.83
N LEU A 242 -14.07 -7.32 13.51
CA LEU A 242 -15.03 -8.24 12.89
C LEU A 242 -16.26 -7.51 12.32
N GLU A 243 -16.80 -6.51 13.04
CA GLU A 243 -17.89 -5.67 12.53
C GLU A 243 -17.52 -4.97 11.21
N LYS A 244 -16.29 -4.50 11.11
CA LYS A 244 -15.75 -3.79 9.93
C LYS A 244 -15.28 -4.72 8.80
N GLU A 245 -15.24 -6.02 9.03
CA GLU A 245 -14.72 -7.01 8.08
C GLU A 245 -15.76 -8.01 7.59
N ALA A 246 -16.83 -8.24 8.33
CA ALA A 246 -17.75 -9.35 8.12
C ALA A 246 -18.34 -9.45 6.70
N VAL A 247 -18.71 -8.32 6.11
CA VAL A 247 -19.19 -8.27 4.72
C VAL A 247 -18.03 -8.43 3.75
N GLY A 248 -16.91 -7.76 4.03
CA GLY A 248 -15.71 -7.78 3.20
C GLY A 248 -15.11 -9.18 3.06
N ILE A 249 -15.07 -9.97 4.14
CA ILE A 249 -14.60 -11.36 4.12
C ILE A 249 -15.39 -12.17 3.08
N ARG A 250 -16.74 -12.09 3.09
CA ARG A 250 -17.59 -12.79 2.13
C ARG A 250 -17.39 -12.26 0.70
N LYS A 251 -17.35 -10.94 0.54
CA LYS A 251 -17.15 -10.29 -0.77
C LYS A 251 -15.78 -10.61 -1.37
N ASN A 252 -14.75 -10.75 -0.54
CA ASN A 252 -13.43 -11.15 -0.99
C ASN A 252 -13.43 -12.52 -1.66
N GLU A 253 -14.23 -13.49 -1.14
CA GLU A 253 -14.43 -14.79 -1.77
C GLU A 253 -15.13 -14.69 -3.14
N GLU A 254 -16.11 -13.78 -3.28
CA GLU A 254 -16.81 -13.53 -4.53
C GLU A 254 -15.85 -12.86 -5.54
N TYR A 255 -15.14 -11.81 -5.14
CA TYR A 255 -14.22 -11.05 -6.00
C TYR A 255 -13.01 -11.87 -6.45
N TRP A 256 -12.52 -12.75 -5.59
CA TRP A 256 -11.50 -13.72 -5.95
C TRP A 256 -11.94 -14.64 -7.11
N LYS A 257 -13.22 -15.00 -7.17
CA LYS A 257 -13.80 -15.79 -8.25
C LYS A 257 -14.19 -14.97 -9.49
N GLY A 258 -14.04 -13.66 -9.46
CA GLY A 258 -14.45 -12.76 -10.53
C GLY A 258 -15.94 -12.41 -10.49
N GLU A 259 -16.62 -12.64 -9.38
CA GLU A 259 -18.03 -12.34 -9.17
C GLU A 259 -18.18 -10.93 -8.59
N TYR A 260 -18.33 -9.92 -9.43
CA TYR A 260 -18.33 -8.51 -9.05
C TYR A 260 -19.73 -7.94 -8.93
N ASP A 261 -20.06 -7.33 -7.78
CA ASP A 261 -21.27 -6.57 -7.56
C ASP A 261 -21.18 -5.14 -8.13
N GLU A 262 -22.27 -4.37 -8.03
CA GLU A 262 -22.33 -3.00 -8.55
C GLU A 262 -21.36 -2.06 -7.82
N TRP A 263 -21.10 -2.28 -6.52
CA TRP A 263 -20.13 -1.50 -5.78
C TRP A 263 -18.70 -1.69 -6.33
N TYR A 264 -18.31 -2.95 -6.60
CA TYR A 264 -16.99 -3.22 -7.15
C TYR A 264 -16.83 -2.65 -8.57
N LYS A 265 -17.88 -2.69 -9.38
CA LYS A 265 -17.89 -2.05 -10.71
C LYS A 265 -17.73 -0.52 -10.62
N ASP A 266 -18.36 0.12 -9.64
CA ASP A 266 -18.17 1.55 -9.36
C ASP A 266 -16.73 1.85 -8.92
N PHE A 267 -16.15 1.02 -8.04
CA PHE A 267 -14.73 1.12 -7.69
C PHE A 267 -13.82 1.09 -8.92
N ILE A 268 -14.02 0.13 -9.83
CA ILE A 268 -13.25 0.04 -11.09
C ILE A 268 -13.43 1.29 -11.95
N ASN A 269 -14.63 1.85 -12.01
CA ASN A 269 -14.86 3.11 -12.74
C ASN A 269 -14.15 4.30 -12.10
N LYS A 270 -14.17 4.42 -10.78
CA LYS A 270 -13.41 5.45 -10.05
C LYS A 270 -11.90 5.29 -10.23
N ARG A 271 -11.42 4.04 -10.28
CA ARG A 271 -10.02 3.73 -10.55
C ARG A 271 -9.57 4.21 -11.95
N LYS A 272 -10.42 4.06 -12.96
CA LYS A 272 -10.16 4.63 -14.30
C LYS A 272 -10.11 6.16 -14.28
N GLN A 273 -11.01 6.80 -13.53
CA GLN A 273 -11.00 8.27 -13.38
C GLN A 273 -9.73 8.73 -12.63
N TRP A 274 -9.32 8.01 -11.59
CA TRP A 274 -8.07 8.24 -10.86
C TRP A 274 -6.86 8.17 -11.79
N HIS A 275 -6.77 7.12 -12.59
CA HIS A 275 -5.70 6.92 -13.56
C HIS A 275 -5.58 8.12 -14.52
N LEU A 276 -6.67 8.52 -15.13
CA LEU A 276 -6.70 9.68 -16.04
C LEU A 276 -6.33 10.99 -15.32
N LEU A 277 -6.86 11.21 -14.12
CA LEU A 277 -6.61 12.43 -13.36
C LEU A 277 -5.12 12.56 -12.98
N THR A 278 -4.51 11.49 -12.50
CA THR A 278 -3.13 11.52 -12.02
C THR A 278 -2.12 11.56 -13.16
N LEU A 279 -2.42 10.96 -14.31
CA LEU A 279 -1.58 11.08 -15.51
C LEU A 279 -1.45 12.53 -16.02
N ILE A 280 -2.43 13.40 -15.77
CA ILE A 280 -2.36 14.80 -16.19
C ILE A 280 -1.29 15.56 -15.39
N TYR A 281 -0.98 15.11 -14.18
CA TYR A 281 -0.06 15.80 -13.27
C TYR A 281 1.36 15.20 -13.25
N LEU A 282 1.55 13.98 -13.76
CA LEU A 282 2.84 13.33 -13.89
C LEU A 282 3.46 13.56 -15.28
#